data_afb2e188a0076549131af69cc0e1cdf9
#
_entry.id   afb2e188a0076549131af69cc0e1cdf9
#
_cell.length_a   1.000
_cell.length_b   1.000
_cell.length_c   1.000
_cell.angle_alpha   90.00
_cell.angle_beta   90.00
_cell.angle_gamma   90.00
#
_symmetry.space_group_name_H-M   'P 1'
#
loop_
_entity.id
_entity.type
_entity.pdbx_description
1 polymer ?
#
loop_
_entity_poly.entity_id
_entity_poly.type
_entity_poly.pdbx_seq_one_letter_code
_entity_poly.pdbx_strand_id
1 'polypeptide(L)'
;MLMTDYTSELLNLEDVIITNVENIADQLHIYLELPRIAHTCPACGATTDHIHDYRMQTIKDVPLARDTFLHLRKRRYRCSCGKRFFEKNTFLPRYYRVTSRLVAEIMFSFKKLVSAKEIGSRFNVSAVTAMRYFNLFSKKPTALPEVISLDEFKGNSGGQKYNSIVADPKDGIVLDILPNRYESDLIGYFSQFPNKTNVKYFVCDMNPHFRRVAQTCFPNAVIVADRYHVVRQVYWAMERVRKNEQNKRQKDSGSTSRNPDFSFQSRLRN
;
A
#
# COMPACT_ATOMS: atom_id res chain seq x y z
N MET A 1 26.77 40.45 8.19
CA MET A 1 25.91 39.89 7.17
C MET A 1 25.21 38.68 7.81
N LEU A 2 23.95 38.85 8.19
CA LEU A 2 23.16 37.75 8.76
C LEU A 2 22.94 36.74 7.64
N MET A 3 23.63 35.59 7.70
CA MET A 3 23.29 34.45 6.86
C MET A 3 21.90 33.99 7.36
N THR A 4 20.88 34.31 6.59
CA THR A 4 19.55 33.75 6.82
C THR A 4 19.69 32.24 6.66
N ASP A 5 19.41 31.50 7.74
CA ASP A 5 19.50 30.03 7.72
C ASP A 5 18.28 29.47 6.99
N TYR A 6 18.40 29.36 5.66
CA TYR A 6 17.35 28.76 4.83
C TYR A 6 17.20 27.25 5.01
N THR A 7 18.08 26.62 5.79
CA THR A 7 18.10 25.15 5.94
C THR A 7 16.87 24.65 6.73
N SER A 8 16.43 25.41 7.74
CA SER A 8 15.21 25.08 8.48
C SER A 8 13.96 25.19 7.61
N GLU A 9 13.89 26.20 6.72
CA GLU A 9 12.80 26.36 5.76
C GLU A 9 12.81 25.22 4.72
N LEU A 10 13.99 24.85 4.17
CA LEU A 10 14.14 23.74 3.23
C LEU A 10 13.75 22.38 3.84
N LEU A 11 14.01 22.20 5.12
CA LEU A 11 13.63 21.00 5.84
C LEU A 11 12.14 21.00 6.21
N ASN A 12 11.48 22.15 6.19
CA ASN A 12 10.10 22.32 6.68
C ASN A 12 9.90 21.66 8.06
N LEU A 13 10.84 21.88 8.96
CA LEU A 13 10.80 21.42 10.34
C LEU A 13 10.66 22.65 11.25
N GLU A 14 9.53 22.74 11.89
CA GLU A 14 9.26 23.79 12.87
C GLU A 14 10.07 23.54 14.16
N ASP A 15 10.49 24.62 14.80
CA ASP A 15 11.15 24.61 16.13
C ASP A 15 12.44 23.76 16.17
N VAL A 16 13.26 23.78 15.12
CA VAL A 16 14.58 23.13 15.13
C VAL A 16 15.69 24.14 14.91
N ILE A 17 16.82 23.94 15.58
CA ILE A 17 18.07 24.68 15.39
C ILE A 17 19.04 23.74 14.72
N ILE A 18 19.48 24.08 13.50
CA ILE A 18 20.51 23.33 12.79
C ILE A 18 21.86 23.74 13.31
N THR A 19 22.61 22.80 13.85
CA THR A 19 23.92 23.05 14.46
C THR A 19 25.07 22.73 13.51
N ASN A 20 24.90 21.79 12.58
CA ASN A 20 25.91 21.42 11.60
C ASN A 20 25.28 20.70 10.41
N VAL A 21 25.94 20.76 9.23
CA VAL A 21 25.57 20.02 8.02
C VAL A 21 26.84 19.45 7.40
N GLU A 22 26.89 18.15 7.20
CA GLU A 22 28.05 17.44 6.66
C GLU A 22 27.66 16.50 5.52
N ASN A 23 28.55 16.34 4.55
CA ASN A 23 28.47 15.30 3.53
C ASN A 23 29.48 14.21 3.85
N ILE A 24 28.99 13.01 4.17
CA ILE A 24 29.84 11.87 4.54
C ILE A 24 29.45 10.70 3.63
N ALA A 25 30.40 10.15 2.86
CA ALA A 25 30.17 8.98 2.00
C ALA A 25 28.93 9.12 1.09
N ASP A 26 28.76 10.27 0.45
CA ASP A 26 27.62 10.63 -0.42
C ASP A 26 26.26 10.66 0.30
N GLN A 27 26.27 10.80 1.62
CA GLN A 27 25.09 10.98 2.46
C GLN A 27 25.10 12.38 3.08
N LEU A 28 23.90 12.97 3.21
CA LEU A 28 23.72 14.27 3.87
C LEU A 28 23.38 14.04 5.35
N HIS A 29 24.26 14.52 6.24
CA HIS A 29 24.07 14.46 7.68
C HIS A 29 23.78 15.86 8.22
N ILE A 30 22.61 16.03 8.82
CA ILE A 30 22.14 17.31 9.38
C ILE A 30 22.00 17.13 10.88
N TYR A 31 22.81 17.88 11.64
CA TYR A 31 22.79 17.90 13.09
C TYR A 31 21.84 18.97 13.57
N LEU A 32 20.94 18.61 14.48
CA LEU A 32 19.91 19.54 14.93
C LEU A 32 19.57 19.33 16.41
N GLU A 33 19.08 20.35 17.03
CA GLU A 33 18.51 20.33 18.38
C GLU A 33 17.25 21.21 18.44
N LEU A 34 16.43 20.99 19.46
CA LEU A 34 15.26 21.82 19.72
C LEU A 34 15.65 23.08 20.49
N PRO A 35 14.88 24.17 20.44
CA PRO A 35 15.06 25.30 21.37
C PRO A 35 15.00 24.82 22.82
N ARG A 36 15.86 25.42 23.68
CA ARG A 36 15.83 25.09 25.11
C ARG A 36 14.65 25.78 25.77
N ILE A 37 13.69 24.98 26.22
CA ILE A 37 12.52 25.44 26.95
C ILE A 37 12.32 24.60 28.22
N ALA A 38 11.59 25.15 29.19
CA ALA A 38 11.17 24.40 30.36
C ALA A 38 10.08 23.40 29.98
N HIS A 39 10.11 22.21 30.56
CA HIS A 39 9.17 21.12 30.28
C HIS A 39 8.40 20.69 31.52
N THR A 40 7.12 20.33 31.34
CA THR A 40 6.27 19.76 32.36
C THR A 40 6.60 18.30 32.61
N CYS A 41 6.85 17.94 33.85
CA CYS A 41 7.13 16.55 34.24
C CYS A 41 5.88 15.67 34.03
N PRO A 42 5.99 14.54 33.32
CA PRO A 42 4.84 13.66 33.07
C PRO A 42 4.38 12.87 34.29
N ALA A 43 5.12 12.92 35.42
CA ALA A 43 4.76 12.20 36.64
C ALA A 43 4.08 13.08 37.69
N CYS A 44 4.56 14.33 37.91
CA CYS A 44 4.06 15.20 38.99
C CYS A 44 3.53 16.53 38.50
N GLY A 45 3.59 16.84 37.19
CA GLY A 45 3.11 18.11 36.64
C GLY A 45 4.02 19.33 36.88
N ALA A 46 5.08 19.21 37.69
CA ALA A 46 6.00 20.32 37.94
C ALA A 46 6.82 20.67 36.72
N THR A 47 7.10 21.96 36.52
CA THR A 47 7.97 22.41 35.40
C THR A 47 9.43 22.31 35.81
N THR A 48 10.27 21.89 34.87
CA THR A 48 11.74 21.80 35.04
C THR A 48 12.48 22.18 33.76
N ASP A 49 13.57 22.87 33.91
CA ASP A 49 14.56 23.19 32.85
C ASP A 49 15.90 22.50 33.10
N HIS A 50 16.01 21.68 34.16
CA HIS A 50 17.23 20.99 34.55
C HIS A 50 17.52 19.81 33.60
N ILE A 51 18.55 19.96 32.78
CA ILE A 51 19.01 18.94 31.85
C ILE A 51 19.87 17.93 32.62
N HIS A 52 19.49 16.66 32.51
CA HIS A 52 20.23 15.55 33.13
C HIS A 52 21.37 15.08 32.22
N ASP A 53 21.06 14.79 30.94
CA ASP A 53 22.03 14.36 29.93
C ASP A 53 21.48 14.57 28.50
N TYR A 54 22.25 14.18 27.52
CA TYR A 54 21.90 14.27 26.10
C TYR A 54 21.95 12.88 25.45
N ARG A 55 21.13 12.67 24.44
CA ARG A 55 21.14 11.48 23.59
C ARG A 55 21.09 11.88 22.16
N MET A 56 21.99 11.33 21.33
CA MET A 56 21.91 11.47 19.89
C MET A 56 20.95 10.45 19.31
N GLN A 57 20.00 10.89 18.49
CA GLN A 57 19.08 10.03 17.75
C GLN A 57 19.27 10.25 16.26
N THR A 58 19.69 9.22 15.54
CA THR A 58 19.76 9.25 14.08
C THR A 58 18.40 8.88 13.48
N ILE A 59 17.92 9.72 12.58
CA ILE A 59 16.58 9.66 11.97
C ILE A 59 16.78 9.75 10.47
N LYS A 60 16.24 8.83 9.71
CA LYS A 60 16.24 8.89 8.25
C LYS A 60 15.15 9.82 7.76
N ASP A 61 15.50 10.62 6.77
CA ASP A 61 14.61 11.62 6.18
C ASP A 61 14.44 11.44 4.67
N VAL A 62 13.56 12.22 4.06
CA VAL A 62 13.41 12.28 2.61
C VAL A 62 14.75 12.62 1.97
N PRO A 63 15.19 11.89 0.94
CA PRO A 63 16.42 12.21 0.22
C PRO A 63 16.40 13.62 -0.36
N LEU A 64 17.36 14.44 0.01
CA LEU A 64 17.63 15.77 -0.57
C LEU A 64 18.78 15.65 -1.57
N ALA A 65 18.49 15.22 -2.79
CA ALA A 65 19.47 14.83 -3.82
C ALA A 65 20.32 13.60 -3.47
N ARG A 66 20.47 13.26 -2.20
CA ARG A 66 21.18 12.09 -1.66
C ARG A 66 20.53 11.63 -0.36
N ASP A 67 20.87 10.43 0.10
CA ASP A 67 20.35 9.91 1.38
C ASP A 67 20.58 10.90 2.51
N THR A 68 19.51 11.26 3.22
CA THR A 68 19.54 12.29 4.25
C THR A 68 19.26 11.71 5.63
N PHE A 69 20.13 12.04 6.58
CA PHE A 69 20.04 11.66 7.98
C PHE A 69 20.01 12.88 8.89
N LEU A 70 19.02 12.94 9.77
CA LEU A 70 18.93 13.95 10.82
C LEU A 70 19.50 13.36 12.11
N HIS A 71 20.44 14.08 12.73
CA HIS A 71 21.03 13.74 14.00
C HIS A 71 20.47 14.66 15.08
N LEU A 72 19.40 14.22 15.73
CA LEU A 72 18.73 14.98 16.78
C LEU A 72 19.43 14.78 18.12
N ARG A 73 20.02 15.87 18.64
CA ARG A 73 20.57 15.93 19.99
C ARG A 73 19.46 16.17 20.99
N LYS A 74 18.86 15.07 21.54
CA LYS A 74 17.74 15.13 22.49
C LYS A 74 18.22 15.37 23.91
N ARG A 75 17.56 16.30 24.60
CA ARG A 75 17.77 16.54 26.04
C ARG A 75 16.93 15.58 26.86
N ARG A 76 17.52 15.04 27.91
CA ARG A 76 16.80 14.31 28.95
C ARG A 76 16.78 15.19 30.20
N TYR A 77 15.59 15.55 30.64
CA TYR A 77 15.34 16.39 31.79
C TYR A 77 15.20 15.57 33.06
N ARG A 78 15.56 16.17 34.20
CA ARG A 78 15.37 15.63 35.55
C ARG A 78 14.43 16.56 36.33
N CYS A 79 13.35 16.00 36.86
CA CYS A 79 12.45 16.71 37.78
C CYS A 79 12.87 16.54 39.25
N SER A 80 12.48 17.45 40.09
CA SER A 80 12.67 17.36 41.56
C SER A 80 12.04 16.11 42.17
N CYS A 81 10.98 15.54 41.57
CA CYS A 81 10.39 14.26 41.98
C CYS A 81 11.22 13.04 41.61
N GLY A 82 12.43 13.21 41.02
CA GLY A 82 13.31 12.15 40.58
C GLY A 82 13.03 11.59 39.18
N LYS A 83 11.88 11.91 38.55
CA LYS A 83 11.53 11.46 37.23
C LYS A 83 12.48 12.03 36.18
N ARG A 84 12.96 11.16 35.26
CA ARG A 84 13.72 11.54 34.08
C ARG A 84 12.87 11.30 32.84
N PHE A 85 12.88 12.26 31.91
CA PHE A 85 12.08 12.19 30.68
C PHE A 85 12.76 12.97 29.53
N PHE A 86 12.45 12.60 28.29
CA PHE A 86 12.98 13.31 27.14
C PHE A 86 12.08 14.48 26.76
N GLU A 87 12.67 15.49 26.16
CA GLU A 87 11.93 16.56 25.49
C GLU A 87 11.01 16.01 24.42
N LYS A 88 9.90 16.70 24.17
CA LYS A 88 8.95 16.34 23.09
C LYS A 88 9.34 17.07 21.82
N ASN A 89 9.13 16.44 20.68
CA ASN A 89 9.21 17.05 19.36
C ASN A 89 7.92 16.76 18.58
N THR A 90 7.63 17.57 17.55
CA THR A 90 6.41 17.51 16.75
C THR A 90 6.56 16.68 15.47
N PHE A 91 7.80 16.56 14.97
CA PHE A 91 8.08 15.97 13.65
C PHE A 91 8.40 14.47 13.69
N LEU A 92 8.60 13.87 14.87
CA LEU A 92 8.95 12.47 15.02
C LEU A 92 8.09 11.79 16.09
N PRO A 93 7.28 10.80 15.73
CA PRO A 93 6.58 9.98 16.73
C PRO A 93 7.56 9.24 17.63
N ARG A 94 7.12 8.92 18.85
CA ARG A 94 7.94 8.23 19.85
C ARG A 94 8.47 6.88 19.29
N TYR A 95 9.77 6.63 19.46
CA TYR A 95 10.49 5.44 18.98
C TYR A 95 10.68 5.32 17.47
N TYR A 96 10.21 6.28 16.67
CA TYR A 96 10.44 6.28 15.24
C TYR A 96 11.86 6.74 14.91
N ARG A 97 12.44 6.14 13.84
CA ARG A 97 13.75 6.53 13.29
C ARG A 97 13.63 6.98 11.84
N VAL A 98 12.44 7.32 11.42
CA VAL A 98 12.09 7.79 10.07
C VAL A 98 11.13 8.95 10.26
N THR A 99 11.33 10.04 9.55
CA THR A 99 10.45 11.21 9.65
C THR A 99 9.06 10.93 9.11
N SER A 100 8.05 11.62 9.63
CA SER A 100 6.66 11.48 9.16
C SER A 100 6.52 11.81 7.67
N ARG A 101 7.32 12.76 7.15
CA ARG A 101 7.31 13.12 5.72
C ARG A 101 7.90 12.01 4.85
N LEU A 102 8.97 11.30 5.28
CA LEU A 102 9.46 10.13 4.56
C LEU A 102 8.44 9.00 4.55
N VAL A 103 7.74 8.78 5.66
CA VAL A 103 6.63 7.82 5.72
C VAL A 103 5.55 8.20 4.72
N ALA A 104 5.16 9.49 4.65
CA ALA A 104 4.17 9.97 3.68
C ALA A 104 4.62 9.75 2.23
N GLU A 105 5.88 10.05 1.88
CA GLU A 105 6.42 9.82 0.55
C GLU A 105 6.43 8.34 0.16
N ILE A 106 6.79 7.45 1.09
CA ILE A 106 6.69 5.99 0.90
C ILE A 106 5.23 5.60 0.59
N MET A 107 4.27 6.12 1.34
CA MET A 107 2.85 5.84 1.16
C MET A 107 2.32 6.36 -0.19
N PHE A 108 2.68 7.59 -0.57
CA PHE A 108 2.31 8.15 -1.88
C PHE A 108 2.91 7.36 -3.04
N SER A 109 4.10 6.79 -2.85
CA SER A 109 4.74 5.94 -3.86
C SER A 109 3.95 4.67 -4.16
N PHE A 110 3.28 4.07 -3.18
CA PHE A 110 2.41 2.90 -3.41
C PHE A 110 1.21 3.20 -4.33
N LYS A 111 0.76 4.45 -4.42
CA LYS A 111 -0.30 4.85 -5.37
C LYS A 111 0.14 4.76 -6.84
N LYS A 112 1.44 4.71 -7.11
CA LYS A 112 2.00 4.69 -8.47
C LYS A 112 2.20 3.28 -9.04
N LEU A 113 1.62 2.25 -8.43
CA LEU A 113 1.71 0.85 -8.87
C LEU A 113 3.17 0.32 -8.95
N VAL A 114 4.04 0.81 -8.09
CA VAL A 114 5.43 0.34 -7.98
C VAL A 114 5.57 -0.68 -6.85
N SER A 115 6.54 -1.59 -6.99
CA SER A 115 6.77 -2.65 -6.00
C SER A 115 7.37 -2.10 -4.70
N ALA A 116 7.12 -2.78 -3.58
CA ALA A 116 7.75 -2.45 -2.29
C ALA A 116 9.29 -2.50 -2.36
N LYS A 117 9.85 -3.35 -3.22
CA LYS A 117 11.30 -3.44 -3.48
C LYS A 117 11.82 -2.16 -4.13
N GLU A 118 11.12 -1.66 -5.13
CA GLU A 118 11.47 -0.43 -5.84
C GLU A 118 11.34 0.80 -4.94
N ILE A 119 10.24 0.89 -4.16
CA ILE A 119 10.08 1.93 -3.14
C ILE A 119 11.22 1.85 -2.12
N GLY A 120 11.56 0.65 -1.67
CA GLY A 120 12.68 0.42 -0.76
C GLY A 120 14.01 0.92 -1.33
N SER A 121 14.29 0.62 -2.58
CA SER A 121 15.50 1.09 -3.28
C SER A 121 15.52 2.62 -3.40
N ARG A 122 14.39 3.24 -3.77
CA ARG A 122 14.29 4.70 -3.96
C ARG A 122 14.57 5.49 -2.68
N PHE A 123 14.10 5.00 -1.53
CA PHE A 123 14.25 5.67 -0.24
C PHE A 123 15.34 5.05 0.63
N ASN A 124 16.10 4.11 0.09
CA ASN A 124 17.10 3.32 0.80
C ASN A 124 16.58 2.77 2.14
N VAL A 125 15.40 2.16 2.10
CA VAL A 125 14.80 1.39 3.20
C VAL A 125 14.55 -0.05 2.74
N SER A 126 14.43 -1.00 3.66
CA SER A 126 14.08 -2.36 3.26
C SER A 126 12.65 -2.43 2.70
N ALA A 127 12.40 -3.33 1.75
CA ALA A 127 11.05 -3.60 1.24
C ALA A 127 10.08 -3.94 2.39
N VAL A 128 10.56 -4.65 3.42
CA VAL A 128 9.78 -4.98 4.63
C VAL A 128 9.39 -3.71 5.40
N THR A 129 10.29 -2.72 5.48
CA THR A 129 9.99 -1.43 6.12
C THR A 129 8.93 -0.66 5.33
N ALA A 130 9.04 -0.61 4.00
CA ALA A 130 8.04 0.01 3.15
C ALA A 130 6.66 -0.65 3.33
N MET A 131 6.60 -1.99 3.31
CA MET A 131 5.37 -2.76 3.55
C MET A 131 4.80 -2.54 4.96
N ARG A 132 5.65 -2.39 5.99
CA ARG A 132 5.18 -2.08 7.35
C ARG A 132 4.44 -0.76 7.38
N TYR A 133 4.94 0.27 6.73
CA TYR A 133 4.24 1.56 6.65
C TYR A 133 2.94 1.43 5.86
N PHE A 134 2.96 0.73 4.71
CA PHE A 134 1.74 0.45 3.96
C PHE A 134 0.66 -0.18 4.85
N ASN A 135 1.00 -1.24 5.60
CA ASN A 135 0.06 -1.95 6.47
C ASN A 135 -0.48 -1.11 7.64
N LEU A 136 0.30 -0.13 8.14
CA LEU A 136 -0.17 0.78 9.19
C LEU A 136 -1.26 1.73 8.71
N PHE A 137 -1.26 2.07 7.43
CA PHE A 137 -2.19 3.04 6.83
C PHE A 137 -3.23 2.40 5.92
N SER A 138 -3.06 1.12 5.54
CA SER A 138 -4.09 0.39 4.80
C SER A 138 -5.32 0.22 5.69
N LYS A 139 -6.44 0.74 5.23
CA LYS A 139 -7.73 0.55 5.91
C LYS A 139 -8.46 -0.60 5.24
N LYS A 140 -8.89 -1.58 6.02
CA LYS A 140 -9.85 -2.57 5.56
C LYS A 140 -11.19 -1.87 5.30
N PRO A 141 -11.95 -2.30 4.29
CA PRO A 141 -13.28 -1.76 4.07
C PRO A 141 -14.15 -2.04 5.30
N THR A 142 -14.89 -1.06 5.74
CA THR A 142 -15.83 -1.17 6.89
C THR A 142 -17.27 -1.40 6.45
N ALA A 143 -17.56 -1.14 5.17
CA ALA A 143 -18.86 -1.31 4.56
C ALA A 143 -18.71 -1.78 3.11
N LEU A 144 -19.73 -2.49 2.60
CA LEU A 144 -19.78 -2.93 1.23
C LEU A 144 -20.53 -1.90 0.37
N PRO A 145 -20.09 -1.66 -0.89
CA PRO A 145 -20.80 -0.80 -1.83
C PRO A 145 -22.06 -1.48 -2.38
N GLU A 146 -22.83 -0.74 -3.17
CA GLU A 146 -24.02 -1.24 -3.84
C GLU A 146 -23.73 -2.32 -4.88
N VAL A 147 -22.56 -2.22 -5.53
CA VAL A 147 -22.08 -3.15 -6.55
C VAL A 147 -20.77 -3.75 -6.09
N ILE A 148 -20.67 -5.07 -6.08
CA ILE A 148 -19.45 -5.82 -5.75
C ILE A 148 -19.03 -6.64 -6.96
N SER A 149 -17.76 -6.61 -7.29
CA SER A 149 -17.13 -7.56 -8.20
C SER A 149 -16.21 -8.50 -7.44
N LEU A 150 -16.30 -9.78 -7.74
CA LEU A 150 -15.41 -10.83 -7.24
C LEU A 150 -14.80 -11.57 -8.42
N ASP A 151 -13.48 -11.57 -8.48
CA ASP A 151 -12.72 -12.28 -9.52
C ASP A 151 -11.50 -12.97 -8.89
N GLU A 152 -10.89 -13.90 -9.64
CA GLU A 152 -9.66 -14.57 -9.23
C GLU A 152 -8.49 -14.17 -10.14
N PHE A 153 -7.32 -14.06 -9.54
CA PHE A 153 -6.09 -13.85 -10.28
C PHE A 153 -4.97 -14.75 -9.77
N LYS A 154 -4.01 -15.01 -10.63
CA LYS A 154 -2.84 -15.80 -10.29
C LYS A 154 -1.90 -14.97 -9.41
N GLY A 155 -1.72 -15.40 -8.16
CA GLY A 155 -0.87 -14.73 -7.19
C GLY A 155 -0.07 -15.74 -6.36
N ASN A 156 0.94 -15.25 -5.63
CA ASN A 156 1.79 -16.07 -4.76
C ASN A 156 1.60 -15.72 -3.28
N SER A 157 0.52 -15.04 -2.95
CA SER A 157 0.23 -14.61 -1.57
C SER A 157 -0.26 -15.79 -0.72
N GLY A 158 0.27 -15.92 0.49
CA GLY A 158 -0.16 -16.98 1.41
C GLY A 158 0.11 -18.42 0.96
N GLY A 159 1.02 -18.65 0.01
CA GLY A 159 1.31 -19.99 -0.52
C GLY A 159 0.25 -20.56 -1.45
N GLN A 160 -0.79 -19.77 -1.79
CA GLN A 160 -1.85 -20.17 -2.70
C GLN A 160 -1.57 -19.69 -4.13
N LYS A 161 -1.93 -20.56 -5.11
CA LYS A 161 -1.75 -20.25 -6.55
C LYS A 161 -2.71 -19.15 -7.04
N TYR A 162 -3.87 -19.03 -6.43
CA TYR A 162 -4.92 -18.08 -6.80
C TYR A 162 -5.36 -17.28 -5.59
N ASN A 163 -5.45 -15.99 -5.80
CA ASN A 163 -6.00 -15.01 -4.86
C ASN A 163 -7.33 -14.50 -5.41
N SER A 164 -8.20 -14.01 -4.54
CA SER A 164 -9.43 -13.34 -4.96
C SER A 164 -9.31 -11.84 -4.79
N ILE A 165 -9.85 -11.10 -5.75
CA ILE A 165 -9.97 -9.65 -5.70
C ILE A 165 -11.44 -9.28 -5.49
N VAL A 166 -11.69 -8.41 -4.52
CA VAL A 166 -12.99 -7.80 -4.26
C VAL A 166 -12.90 -6.34 -4.65
N ALA A 167 -13.76 -5.89 -5.55
CA ALA A 167 -13.73 -4.53 -6.05
C ALA A 167 -15.13 -3.92 -6.13
N ASP A 168 -15.18 -2.60 -6.14
CA ASP A 168 -16.32 -1.81 -6.58
C ASP A 168 -16.12 -1.43 -8.05
N PRO A 169 -16.81 -2.09 -8.99
CA PRO A 169 -16.66 -1.79 -10.42
C PRO A 169 -17.33 -0.46 -10.81
N LYS A 170 -18.21 0.09 -9.97
CA LYS A 170 -18.88 1.38 -10.23
C LYS A 170 -17.91 2.55 -10.03
N ASP A 171 -17.14 2.49 -8.95
CA ASP A 171 -16.16 3.54 -8.59
C ASP A 171 -14.74 3.18 -9.03
N GLY A 172 -14.50 1.97 -9.57
CA GLY A 172 -13.19 1.50 -9.99
C GLY A 172 -12.22 1.27 -8.83
N ILE A 173 -12.72 0.92 -7.64
CA ILE A 173 -11.93 0.80 -6.41
C ILE A 173 -11.74 -0.67 -6.05
N VAL A 174 -10.50 -1.08 -5.81
CA VAL A 174 -10.21 -2.36 -5.18
C VAL A 174 -10.49 -2.25 -3.68
N LEU A 175 -11.41 -3.05 -3.18
CA LEU A 175 -11.81 -3.08 -1.77
C LEU A 175 -10.85 -3.93 -0.96
N ASP A 176 -10.52 -5.14 -1.45
CA ASP A 176 -9.61 -6.05 -0.76
C ASP A 176 -9.03 -7.09 -1.72
N ILE A 177 -7.92 -7.71 -1.29
CA ILE A 177 -7.31 -8.86 -1.96
C ILE A 177 -7.20 -9.99 -0.93
N LEU A 178 -7.89 -11.08 -1.20
CA LEU A 178 -7.95 -12.23 -0.31
C LEU A 178 -6.93 -13.30 -0.69
N PRO A 179 -6.35 -14.00 0.28
CA PRO A 179 -5.22 -14.91 0.04
C PRO A 179 -5.59 -16.18 -0.73
N ASN A 180 -6.86 -16.48 -0.89
CA ASN A 180 -7.35 -17.65 -1.62
C ASN A 180 -8.74 -17.40 -2.23
N ARG A 181 -9.29 -18.44 -2.87
CA ARG A 181 -10.62 -18.42 -3.52
C ARG A 181 -11.61 -19.44 -2.94
N TYR A 182 -11.31 -19.98 -1.76
CA TYR A 182 -12.17 -21.00 -1.16
C TYR A 182 -13.49 -20.41 -0.71
N GLU A 183 -14.58 -21.12 -1.01
CA GLU A 183 -15.95 -20.69 -0.74
C GLU A 183 -16.15 -20.36 0.75
N SER A 184 -15.63 -21.21 1.66
CA SER A 184 -15.70 -20.99 3.11
C SER A 184 -15.06 -19.69 3.56
N ASP A 185 -13.90 -19.36 3.00
CA ASP A 185 -13.13 -18.17 3.37
C ASP A 185 -13.77 -16.90 2.82
N LEU A 186 -14.30 -16.97 1.59
CA LEU A 186 -15.07 -15.89 0.99
C LEU A 186 -16.37 -15.61 1.76
N ILE A 187 -17.09 -16.63 2.16
CA ILE A 187 -18.30 -16.49 3.01
C ILE A 187 -17.90 -15.88 4.35
N GLY A 188 -16.83 -16.38 4.98
CA GLY A 188 -16.29 -15.81 6.23
C GLY A 188 -15.90 -14.34 6.10
N TYR A 189 -15.28 -13.96 4.99
CA TYR A 189 -14.93 -12.57 4.70
C TYR A 189 -16.18 -11.67 4.59
N PHE A 190 -17.14 -12.04 3.75
CA PHE A 190 -18.35 -11.24 3.59
C PHE A 190 -19.25 -11.22 4.83
N SER A 191 -19.18 -12.25 5.68
CA SER A 191 -19.94 -12.30 6.93
C SER A 191 -19.55 -11.23 7.95
N GLN A 192 -18.36 -10.64 7.82
CA GLN A 192 -17.88 -9.57 8.71
C GLN A 192 -18.62 -8.23 8.50
N PHE A 193 -19.32 -8.06 7.38
CA PHE A 193 -19.96 -6.80 7.04
C PHE A 193 -21.42 -6.77 7.49
N PRO A 194 -21.82 -5.80 8.34
CA PRO A 194 -23.19 -5.70 8.82
C PRO A 194 -24.18 -5.23 7.73
N ASN A 195 -23.67 -4.52 6.70
CA ASN A 195 -24.49 -3.87 5.67
C ASN A 195 -24.65 -4.69 4.36
N LYS A 196 -24.63 -6.03 4.46
CA LYS A 196 -24.76 -6.92 3.29
C LYS A 196 -26.04 -6.68 2.46
N THR A 197 -27.10 -6.22 3.09
CA THR A 197 -28.36 -5.86 2.44
C THR A 197 -28.28 -4.69 1.48
N ASN A 198 -27.24 -3.87 1.57
CA ASN A 198 -27.01 -2.74 0.66
C ASN A 198 -26.48 -3.19 -0.72
N VAL A 199 -25.96 -4.42 -0.81
CA VAL A 199 -25.44 -4.96 -2.05
C VAL A 199 -26.62 -5.34 -2.96
N LYS A 200 -26.75 -4.66 -4.09
CA LYS A 200 -27.80 -4.89 -5.10
C LYS A 200 -27.30 -5.74 -6.26
N TYR A 201 -26.02 -5.64 -6.59
CA TYR A 201 -25.43 -6.34 -7.73
C TYR A 201 -24.14 -7.03 -7.30
N PHE A 202 -24.03 -8.31 -7.64
CA PHE A 202 -22.82 -9.10 -7.42
C PHE A 202 -22.29 -9.58 -8.77
N VAL A 203 -21.17 -9.00 -9.21
CA VAL A 203 -20.52 -9.30 -10.49
C VAL A 203 -19.47 -10.36 -10.27
N CYS A 204 -19.54 -11.47 -10.99
CA CYS A 204 -18.53 -12.52 -10.92
C CYS A 204 -18.38 -13.24 -12.26
N ASP A 205 -17.35 -14.06 -12.37
CA ASP A 205 -17.23 -15.01 -13.47
C ASP A 205 -18.36 -16.09 -13.36
N MET A 206 -18.43 -16.96 -14.37
CA MET A 206 -19.42 -18.03 -14.40
C MET A 206 -19.05 -19.24 -13.53
N ASN A 207 -18.09 -19.06 -12.58
CA ASN A 207 -17.67 -20.12 -11.65
C ASN A 207 -18.79 -20.44 -10.65
N PRO A 208 -19.22 -21.71 -10.55
CA PRO A 208 -20.28 -22.12 -9.61
C PRO A 208 -19.98 -21.79 -8.14
N HIS A 209 -18.70 -21.76 -7.73
CA HIS A 209 -18.29 -21.41 -6.38
C HIS A 209 -18.63 -19.95 -6.04
N PHE A 210 -18.30 -19.00 -6.92
CA PHE A 210 -18.61 -17.60 -6.70
C PHE A 210 -20.11 -17.32 -6.70
N ARG A 211 -20.85 -18.05 -7.54
CA ARG A 211 -22.31 -17.97 -7.53
C ARG A 211 -22.89 -18.42 -6.19
N ARG A 212 -22.37 -19.52 -5.58
CA ARG A 212 -22.81 -19.97 -4.25
C ARG A 212 -22.47 -18.95 -3.16
N VAL A 213 -21.27 -18.35 -3.20
CA VAL A 213 -20.91 -17.25 -2.29
C VAL A 213 -21.90 -16.10 -2.39
N ALA A 214 -22.25 -15.68 -3.62
CA ALA A 214 -23.22 -14.62 -3.84
C ALA A 214 -24.61 -14.97 -3.27
N GLN A 215 -25.11 -16.17 -3.54
CA GLN A 215 -26.41 -16.63 -3.05
C GLN A 215 -26.46 -16.73 -1.53
N THR A 216 -25.37 -17.17 -0.89
CA THR A 216 -25.29 -17.31 0.56
C THR A 216 -25.13 -15.96 1.27
N CYS A 217 -24.28 -15.09 0.76
CA CYS A 217 -23.96 -13.82 1.43
C CYS A 217 -24.92 -12.68 1.07
N PHE A 218 -25.47 -12.70 -0.14
CA PHE A 218 -26.29 -11.63 -0.74
C PHE A 218 -27.54 -12.17 -1.42
N PRO A 219 -28.47 -12.79 -0.69
CA PRO A 219 -29.62 -13.48 -1.28
C PRO A 219 -30.54 -12.57 -2.10
N ASN A 220 -30.51 -11.26 -1.83
CA ASN A 220 -31.33 -10.27 -2.53
C ASN A 220 -30.60 -9.58 -3.69
N ALA A 221 -29.29 -9.87 -3.88
CA ALA A 221 -28.53 -9.25 -4.94
C ALA A 221 -28.75 -9.94 -6.30
N VAL A 222 -28.77 -9.16 -7.35
CA VAL A 222 -28.76 -9.68 -8.72
C VAL A 222 -27.35 -10.14 -9.05
N ILE A 223 -27.19 -11.40 -9.42
CA ILE A 223 -25.91 -11.96 -9.86
C ILE A 223 -25.71 -11.62 -11.33
N VAL A 224 -24.65 -10.90 -11.64
CA VAL A 224 -24.27 -10.45 -12.97
C VAL A 224 -23.03 -11.19 -13.44
N ALA A 225 -23.10 -11.79 -14.62
CA ALA A 225 -21.92 -12.39 -15.23
C ALA A 225 -20.96 -11.31 -15.75
N ASP A 226 -19.67 -11.43 -15.47
CA ASP A 226 -18.67 -10.51 -15.99
C ASP A 226 -18.59 -10.62 -17.52
N ARG A 227 -18.72 -9.47 -18.17
CA ARG A 227 -18.73 -9.33 -19.64
C ARG A 227 -17.48 -9.92 -20.28
N TYR A 228 -16.31 -9.71 -19.69
CA TYR A 228 -15.06 -10.25 -20.23
C TYR A 228 -15.09 -11.78 -20.31
N HIS A 229 -15.55 -12.43 -19.24
CA HIS A 229 -15.64 -13.89 -19.18
C HIS A 229 -16.67 -14.43 -20.17
N VAL A 230 -17.80 -13.76 -20.36
CA VAL A 230 -18.81 -14.14 -21.36
C VAL A 230 -18.22 -14.04 -22.77
N VAL A 231 -17.64 -12.91 -23.14
CA VAL A 231 -17.02 -12.69 -24.47
C VAL A 231 -15.91 -13.71 -24.72
N ARG A 232 -15.09 -13.99 -23.72
CA ARG A 232 -14.02 -15.00 -23.80
C ARG A 232 -14.56 -16.40 -24.07
N GLN A 233 -15.68 -16.79 -23.45
CA GLN A 233 -16.31 -18.08 -23.70
C GLN A 233 -16.82 -18.19 -25.15
N VAL A 234 -17.50 -17.16 -25.64
CA VAL A 234 -17.94 -17.10 -27.04
C VAL A 234 -16.76 -17.20 -28.01
N TYR A 235 -15.70 -16.42 -27.76
CA TYR A 235 -14.49 -16.48 -28.56
C TYR A 235 -13.87 -17.89 -28.59
N TRP A 236 -13.74 -18.56 -27.45
CA TRP A 236 -13.22 -19.92 -27.40
C TRP A 236 -14.11 -20.94 -28.11
N ALA A 237 -15.44 -20.78 -28.04
CA ALA A 237 -16.35 -21.62 -28.79
C ALA A 237 -16.16 -21.45 -30.30
N MET A 238 -16.06 -20.20 -30.77
CA MET A 238 -15.78 -19.88 -32.17
C MET A 238 -14.43 -20.44 -32.64
N GLU A 239 -13.37 -20.23 -31.85
CA GLU A 239 -12.04 -20.78 -32.15
C GLU A 239 -12.02 -22.31 -32.20
N ARG A 240 -12.80 -22.97 -31.35
CA ARG A 240 -12.94 -24.43 -31.39
C ARG A 240 -13.57 -24.90 -32.72
N VAL A 241 -14.66 -24.24 -33.14
CA VAL A 241 -15.35 -24.53 -34.41
C VAL A 241 -14.39 -24.28 -35.58
N ARG A 242 -13.74 -23.12 -35.61
CA ARG A 242 -12.75 -22.76 -36.65
C ARG A 242 -11.64 -23.82 -36.80
N LYS A 243 -11.05 -24.21 -35.66
CA LYS A 243 -9.99 -25.25 -35.66
C LYS A 243 -10.49 -26.59 -36.14
N ASN A 244 -11.71 -26.97 -35.72
CA ASN A 244 -12.29 -28.24 -36.17
C ASN A 244 -12.54 -28.25 -37.69
N GLU A 245 -13.09 -27.18 -38.24
CA GLU A 245 -13.32 -27.05 -39.68
C GLU A 245 -12.00 -26.97 -40.47
N GLN A 246 -11.00 -26.29 -39.97
CA GLN A 246 -9.67 -26.27 -40.57
C GLN A 246 -9.02 -27.67 -40.60
N ASN A 247 -9.10 -28.42 -39.50
CA ASN A 247 -8.58 -29.77 -39.43
C ASN A 247 -9.30 -30.75 -40.36
N LYS A 248 -10.63 -30.59 -40.55
CA LYS A 248 -11.39 -31.36 -41.54
C LYS A 248 -10.89 -31.07 -42.95
N ARG A 249 -10.80 -29.80 -43.35
CA ARG A 249 -10.31 -29.38 -44.68
C ARG A 249 -8.88 -29.82 -44.95
N GLN A 250 -8.00 -29.81 -43.93
CA GLN A 250 -6.63 -30.30 -44.07
C GLN A 250 -6.58 -31.81 -44.30
N LYS A 251 -7.46 -32.58 -43.67
CA LYS A 251 -7.58 -34.02 -43.91
C LYS A 251 -8.11 -34.34 -45.32
N ASP A 252 -9.06 -33.50 -45.78
CA ASP A 252 -9.69 -33.70 -47.08
C ASP A 252 -8.80 -33.24 -48.26
N SER A 253 -7.91 -32.26 -48.04
CA SER A 253 -7.12 -31.63 -49.13
C SER A 253 -5.68 -32.14 -49.24
N GLY A 254 -5.14 -32.90 -48.29
CA GLY A 254 -3.76 -33.45 -48.32
C GLY A 254 -2.65 -32.40 -48.46
N SER A 255 -2.93 -31.09 -48.33
CA SER A 255 -1.98 -30.03 -48.60
C SER A 255 -1.76 -29.15 -47.35
N THR A 256 -0.47 -28.98 -47.00
CA THR A 256 0.03 -28.05 -45.97
C THR A 256 -0.07 -26.59 -46.44
N SER A 257 -1.06 -25.85 -46.01
CA SER A 257 -1.04 -24.38 -46.16
C SER A 257 -0.81 -23.71 -44.82
N ARG A 258 0.23 -22.86 -44.71
CA ARG A 258 0.53 -22.02 -43.56
C ARG A 258 -0.55 -20.96 -43.37
N ASN A 259 -1.14 -20.89 -42.23
CA ASN A 259 -2.08 -19.80 -41.86
C ASN A 259 -1.33 -18.58 -41.30
N PRO A 260 -1.77 -17.35 -41.63
CA PRO A 260 -1.30 -16.16 -40.92
C PRO A 260 -1.92 -16.09 -39.52
N ASP A 261 -1.07 -15.88 -38.52
CA ASP A 261 -1.46 -15.64 -37.16
C ASP A 261 -2.25 -14.31 -37.04
N PHE A 262 -3.53 -14.41 -36.83
CA PHE A 262 -4.34 -13.30 -36.39
C PHE A 262 -4.28 -13.21 -34.85
N SER A 263 -3.33 -12.45 -34.30
CA SER A 263 -3.29 -12.15 -32.90
C SER A 263 -4.34 -11.07 -32.56
N PHE A 264 -5.46 -11.50 -32.04
CA PHE A 264 -6.57 -10.62 -31.59
C PHE A 264 -6.32 -9.99 -30.21
N GLN A 265 -5.13 -10.18 -29.65
CA GLN A 265 -4.81 -9.72 -28.28
C GLN A 265 -4.59 -8.21 -28.13
N SER A 266 -4.47 -7.45 -29.23
CA SER A 266 -4.12 -6.02 -29.15
C SER A 266 -5.29 -5.04 -29.09
N ARG A 267 -6.53 -5.47 -29.21
CA ARG A 267 -7.70 -4.58 -29.30
C ARG A 267 -8.63 -4.53 -28.08
N LEU A 268 -8.29 -5.20 -27.00
CA LEU A 268 -9.07 -5.16 -25.75
C LEU A 268 -8.41 -4.32 -24.63
N ARG A 269 -7.42 -3.49 -25.00
CA ARG A 269 -6.84 -2.52 -24.08
C ARG A 269 -7.15 -1.12 -24.60
N ASN A 270 -8.32 -0.66 -24.36
CA ASN A 270 -8.69 0.76 -24.25
C ASN A 270 -10.01 0.85 -23.50
#